data_acd9a1c9723cec75ab3a54e6ad760ce5
#
_entry.id   acd9a1c9723cec75ab3a54e6ad760ce5
#
_cell.length_a   1.000
_cell.length_b   1.000
_cell.length_c   1.000
_cell.angle_alpha   90.00
_cell.angle_beta   90.00
_cell.angle_gamma   90.00
#
_symmetry.space_group_name_H-M   'P 1'
#
loop_
_entity.id
_entity.type
_entity.pdbx_description
1 polymer ?
#
loop_
_entity_poly.entity_id
_entity_poly.type
_entity_poly.pdbx_seq_one_letter_code
_entity_poly.pdbx_strand_id
1 'polypeptide(L)'
;MKLTKCPNGHFYDADKHSECPYCNGGLEAGSAIARPGTAAEAGLAAAPKGPVAGWLVVLDGPARGQDLRLGEGRNFLGVDAAGNPAVLDANSPLAVRRGIVVYDPQDNNWCALPGSSNELCTLNGKSLIEKMPLTAGDTFAVGGAQLRFVPLCGPEFNW
;
A
#
# COMPACT_ATOMS: atom_id res chain seq x y z
N MET A 1 -10.35 -39.91 -17.27
CA MET A 1 -10.44 -38.57 -16.69
C MET A 1 -11.56 -37.80 -17.37
N LYS A 2 -12.66 -37.60 -16.66
CA LYS A 2 -13.86 -36.97 -17.22
C LYS A 2 -14.08 -35.63 -16.50
N LEU A 3 -13.65 -34.56 -17.14
CA LEU A 3 -13.81 -33.22 -16.60
C LEU A 3 -15.26 -32.75 -16.77
N THR A 4 -15.92 -32.41 -15.68
CA THR A 4 -17.30 -31.95 -15.65
C THR A 4 -17.38 -30.60 -14.93
N LYS A 5 -18.27 -29.71 -15.44
CA LYS A 5 -18.50 -28.40 -14.85
C LYS A 5 -19.75 -28.44 -13.96
N CYS A 6 -19.63 -28.01 -12.71
CA CYS A 6 -20.77 -27.89 -11.80
C CYS A 6 -21.62 -26.64 -12.08
N PRO A 7 -22.86 -26.54 -11.54
CA PRO A 7 -23.71 -25.36 -11.70
C PRO A 7 -23.09 -24.05 -11.24
N ASN A 8 -22.14 -24.11 -10.27
CA ASN A 8 -21.42 -22.95 -9.73
C ASN A 8 -20.15 -22.62 -10.55
N GLY A 9 -19.92 -23.30 -11.67
CA GLY A 9 -18.84 -22.97 -12.58
C GLY A 9 -17.50 -23.65 -12.33
N HIS A 10 -17.34 -24.48 -11.30
CA HIS A 10 -16.12 -25.22 -11.02
C HIS A 10 -15.95 -26.43 -11.93
N PHE A 11 -14.72 -26.73 -12.32
CA PHE A 11 -14.39 -27.95 -13.05
C PHE A 11 -13.87 -28.99 -12.08
N TYR A 12 -14.37 -30.22 -12.16
CA TYR A 12 -13.94 -31.33 -11.36
C TYR A 12 -13.92 -32.64 -12.14
N ASP A 13 -13.19 -33.63 -11.65
CA ASP A 13 -13.06 -34.96 -12.27
C ASP A 13 -14.21 -35.86 -11.78
N ALA A 14 -15.17 -36.11 -12.68
CA ALA A 14 -16.33 -36.94 -12.39
C ALA A 14 -16.01 -38.45 -12.22
N ASP A 15 -14.81 -38.89 -12.60
CA ASP A 15 -14.37 -40.27 -12.36
C ASP A 15 -13.89 -40.47 -10.90
N LYS A 16 -13.50 -39.38 -10.22
CA LYS A 16 -13.01 -39.41 -8.84
C LYS A 16 -14.03 -38.90 -7.82
N HIS A 17 -14.95 -38.04 -8.24
CA HIS A 17 -15.92 -37.40 -7.37
C HIS A 17 -17.30 -37.43 -8.02
N SER A 18 -18.28 -38.01 -7.30
CA SER A 18 -19.69 -38.02 -7.72
C SER A 18 -20.33 -36.63 -7.67
N GLU A 19 -19.77 -35.71 -6.88
CA GLU A 19 -20.23 -34.34 -6.71
C GLU A 19 -19.02 -33.39 -6.69
N CYS A 20 -19.25 -32.11 -6.99
CA CYS A 20 -18.20 -31.11 -6.98
C CYS A 20 -17.61 -30.92 -5.59
N PRO A 21 -16.34 -31.27 -5.35
CA PRO A 21 -15.73 -31.14 -4.03
C PRO A 21 -15.58 -29.70 -3.56
N TYR A 22 -15.63 -28.74 -4.49
CA TYR A 22 -15.56 -27.32 -4.20
C TYR A 22 -16.91 -26.73 -3.74
N CYS A 23 -18.02 -27.43 -4.02
CA CYS A 23 -19.35 -26.98 -3.61
C CYS A 23 -19.82 -27.60 -2.28
N ASN A 24 -19.38 -28.81 -1.97
CA ASN A 24 -19.82 -29.58 -0.78
C ASN A 24 -18.91 -29.48 0.44
N GLY A 25 -18.04 -28.45 0.52
CA GLY A 25 -17.39 -28.06 1.76
C GLY A 25 -16.53 -29.14 2.46
N GLY A 26 -16.02 -30.13 1.74
CA GLY A 26 -15.25 -31.21 2.30
C GLY A 26 -13.73 -31.00 2.35
N LEU A 27 -13.24 -29.85 1.94
CA LEU A 27 -11.86 -29.44 2.16
C LEU A 27 -11.90 -28.26 3.12
N GLU A 28 -11.47 -28.50 4.33
CA GLU A 28 -11.09 -27.45 5.26
C GLU A 28 -10.20 -26.45 4.50
N ALA A 29 -10.80 -25.37 4.09
CA ALA A 29 -10.13 -24.33 3.35
C ALA A 29 -9.17 -23.60 4.28
N GLY A 30 -7.97 -24.03 4.33
CA GLY A 30 -6.84 -23.22 4.72
C GLY A 30 -6.52 -22.14 3.68
N SER A 31 -7.44 -21.82 2.80
CA SER A 31 -7.36 -20.73 1.85
C SER A 31 -8.61 -19.90 2.00
N ALA A 32 -8.51 -18.82 2.75
CA ALA A 32 -9.47 -17.74 2.66
C ALA A 32 -9.58 -17.36 1.19
N ILE A 33 -10.66 -17.81 0.54
CA ILE A 33 -11.06 -17.24 -0.73
C ILE A 33 -11.43 -15.80 -0.40
N ALA A 34 -10.54 -14.91 -0.73
CA ALA A 34 -10.76 -13.48 -0.61
C ALA A 34 -12.09 -13.16 -1.29
N ARG A 35 -13.00 -12.55 -0.57
CA ARG A 35 -14.27 -12.07 -1.13
C ARG A 35 -13.95 -11.20 -2.33
N PRO A 36 -14.64 -11.35 -3.47
CA PRO A 36 -14.46 -10.45 -4.61
C PRO A 36 -14.92 -9.05 -4.19
N GLY A 37 -14.01 -8.20 -3.87
CA GLY A 37 -14.23 -6.85 -3.30
C GLY A 37 -13.09 -6.41 -2.42
N THR A 38 -12.40 -7.35 -1.75
CA THR A 38 -11.25 -7.03 -0.89
C THR A 38 -9.90 -7.30 -1.56
N ALA A 39 -9.86 -8.11 -2.62
CA ALA A 39 -8.62 -8.45 -3.30
C ALA A 39 -8.10 -7.34 -4.23
N ALA A 40 -8.98 -6.49 -4.76
CA ALA A 40 -8.59 -5.35 -5.59
C ALA A 40 -8.07 -4.16 -4.76
N GLU A 41 -8.55 -4.01 -3.52
CA GLU A 41 -8.09 -2.96 -2.62
C GLU A 41 -6.79 -3.35 -1.89
N ALA A 42 -6.57 -4.63 -1.62
CA ALA A 42 -5.35 -5.14 -0.99
C ALA A 42 -4.10 -5.07 -1.88
N GLY A 43 -4.25 -4.90 -3.20
CA GLY A 43 -3.14 -4.87 -4.15
C GLY A 43 -2.48 -3.51 -4.34
N LEU A 44 -3.11 -2.42 -3.89
CA LEU A 44 -2.62 -1.05 -4.08
C LEU A 44 -1.93 -0.48 -2.83
N ALA A 45 -2.39 -0.86 -1.64
CA ALA A 45 -1.80 -0.40 -0.38
C ALA A 45 -0.98 -1.53 0.25
N ALA A 46 0.28 -1.27 0.53
CA ALA A 46 1.15 -2.22 1.20
C ALA A 46 1.67 -1.63 2.51
N ALA A 47 1.58 -2.39 3.59
CA ALA A 47 2.35 -2.07 4.77
C ALA A 47 3.83 -2.36 4.50
N PRO A 48 4.77 -1.49 4.91
CA PRO A 48 6.18 -1.76 4.76
C PRO A 48 6.55 -3.06 5.47
N LYS A 49 7.37 -3.87 4.80
CA LYS A 49 7.93 -5.07 5.40
C LYS A 49 9.11 -4.67 6.29
N GLY A 50 9.07 -5.09 7.54
CA GLY A 50 10.13 -4.80 8.49
C GLY A 50 9.76 -3.77 9.56
N PRO A 51 10.75 -3.28 10.33
CA PRO A 51 10.52 -2.32 11.38
C PRO A 51 9.97 -0.99 10.84
N VAL A 52 9.10 -0.36 11.62
CA VAL A 52 8.60 0.98 11.29
C VAL A 52 9.71 2.01 11.48
N ALA A 53 9.93 2.85 10.47
CA ALA A 53 10.89 3.94 10.55
C ALA A 53 10.22 5.29 10.85
N GLY A 54 8.96 5.45 10.49
CA GLY A 54 8.17 6.65 10.73
C GLY A 54 6.74 6.50 10.24
N TRP A 55 6.01 7.60 10.26
CA TRP A 55 4.62 7.66 9.83
C TRP A 55 4.32 8.94 9.05
N LEU A 56 3.31 8.84 8.18
CA LEU A 56 2.57 9.99 7.67
C LEU A 56 1.15 9.94 8.25
N VAL A 57 0.77 10.97 8.98
CA VAL A 57 -0.55 11.07 9.59
C VAL A 57 -1.46 11.95 8.75
N VAL A 58 -2.62 11.44 8.36
CA VAL A 58 -3.59 12.17 7.56
C VAL A 58 -4.29 13.22 8.42
N LEU A 59 -4.20 14.48 8.02
CA LEU A 59 -4.71 15.61 8.80
C LEU A 59 -6.14 16.01 8.43
N ASP A 60 -6.57 15.72 7.21
CA ASP A 60 -7.88 16.12 6.69
C ASP A 60 -8.48 15.08 5.74
N GLY A 61 -9.69 15.34 5.26
CA GLY A 61 -10.41 14.46 4.35
C GLY A 61 -11.05 13.24 5.02
N PRO A 62 -11.57 12.29 4.22
CA PRO A 62 -12.27 11.09 4.73
C PRO A 62 -11.38 10.17 5.58
N ALA A 63 -10.08 10.15 5.30
CA ALA A 63 -9.10 9.33 6.01
C ALA A 63 -8.44 10.05 7.21
N ARG A 64 -8.97 11.20 7.63
CA ARG A 64 -8.41 11.98 8.75
C ARG A 64 -8.17 11.11 9.98
N GLY A 65 -6.97 11.24 10.56
CA GLY A 65 -6.55 10.50 11.74
C GLY A 65 -5.94 9.13 11.45
N GLN A 66 -5.97 8.67 10.21
CA GLN A 66 -5.24 7.47 9.80
C GLN A 66 -3.74 7.77 9.69
N ASP A 67 -2.94 6.76 9.95
CA ASP A 67 -1.50 6.80 9.77
C ASP A 67 -1.04 5.83 8.68
N LEU A 68 -0.03 6.25 7.95
CA LEU A 68 0.63 5.44 6.95
C LEU A 68 2.03 5.08 7.48
N ARG A 69 2.30 3.80 7.62
CA ARG A 69 3.60 3.32 8.11
C ARG A 69 4.66 3.47 7.02
N LEU A 70 5.81 3.98 7.40
CA LEU A 70 7.00 4.10 6.57
C LEU A 70 8.08 3.15 7.08
N GLY A 71 8.70 2.41 6.17
CA GLY A 71 9.84 1.54 6.44
C GLY A 71 11.15 2.12 5.94
N GLU A 72 12.22 1.34 6.05
CA GLU A 72 13.51 1.65 5.45
C GLU A 72 13.43 1.68 3.92
N GLY A 73 14.27 2.48 3.31
CA GLY A 73 14.33 2.63 1.87
C GLY A 73 13.21 3.47 1.31
N ARG A 74 12.68 3.09 0.16
CA ARG A 74 11.70 3.87 -0.59
C ARG A 74 10.27 3.47 -0.24
N ASN A 75 9.49 4.44 0.19
CA ASN A 75 8.06 4.31 0.44
C ASN A 75 7.32 5.11 -0.64
N PHE A 76 6.52 4.42 -1.46
CA PHE A 76 5.81 5.03 -2.58
C PHE A 76 4.47 5.57 -2.13
N LEU A 77 4.26 6.88 -2.29
CA LEU A 77 3.01 7.54 -1.94
C LEU A 77 2.09 7.64 -3.16
N GLY A 78 0.83 7.38 -2.94
CA GLY A 78 -0.22 7.54 -3.91
C GLY A 78 -1.59 7.57 -3.24
N VAL A 79 -2.59 7.15 -3.96
CA VAL A 79 -3.96 7.02 -3.44
C VAL A 79 -4.47 5.61 -3.66
N ASP A 80 -5.33 5.16 -2.76
CA ASP A 80 -6.06 3.90 -2.91
C ASP A 80 -7.23 4.03 -3.90
N ALA A 81 -8.00 2.96 -4.09
CA ALA A 81 -9.15 2.95 -4.98
C ALA A 81 -10.26 3.92 -4.56
N ALA A 82 -10.33 4.29 -3.29
CA ALA A 82 -11.28 5.27 -2.75
C ALA A 82 -10.76 6.72 -2.84
N GLY A 83 -9.51 6.91 -3.31
CA GLY A 83 -8.87 8.22 -3.41
C GLY A 83 -8.19 8.70 -2.14
N ASN A 84 -8.09 7.86 -1.11
CA ASN A 84 -7.40 8.20 0.13
C ASN A 84 -5.89 8.03 -0.02
N PRO A 85 -5.07 8.84 0.68
CA PRO A 85 -3.63 8.65 0.69
C PRO A 85 -3.23 7.24 1.16
N ALA A 86 -2.27 6.63 0.48
CA ALA A 86 -1.79 5.30 0.79
C ALA A 86 -0.31 5.14 0.47
N VAL A 87 0.36 4.23 1.17
CA VAL A 87 1.67 3.71 0.76
C VAL A 87 1.42 2.54 -0.19
N LEU A 88 1.97 2.63 -1.38
CA LEU A 88 1.71 1.70 -2.48
C LEU A 88 2.74 0.57 -2.51
N ASP A 89 2.32 -0.60 -2.99
CA ASP A 89 3.25 -1.68 -3.27
C ASP A 89 4.21 -1.30 -4.40
N ALA A 90 5.52 -1.44 -4.13
CA ALA A 90 6.58 -1.17 -5.10
C ALA A 90 6.47 -2.00 -6.38
N ASN A 91 5.87 -3.18 -6.29
CA ASN A 91 5.73 -4.12 -7.40
C ASN A 91 4.39 -4.01 -8.14
N SER A 92 3.47 -3.15 -7.67
CA SER A 92 2.19 -2.98 -8.34
C SER A 92 2.34 -2.20 -9.65
N PRO A 93 2.01 -2.79 -10.81
CA PRO A 93 2.07 -2.09 -12.08
C PRO A 93 1.00 -1.00 -12.23
N LEU A 94 -0.05 -1.06 -11.42
CA LEU A 94 -1.17 -0.11 -11.44
C LEU A 94 -0.97 1.07 -10.47
N ALA A 95 0.10 1.04 -9.68
CA ALA A 95 0.37 2.07 -8.69
C ALA A 95 0.82 3.37 -9.35
N VAL A 96 -0.02 4.38 -9.25
CA VAL A 96 0.32 5.75 -9.66
C VAL A 96 1.07 6.43 -8.51
N ARG A 97 2.39 6.47 -8.62
CA ARG A 97 3.27 7.01 -7.60
C ARG A 97 3.32 8.53 -7.71
N ARG A 98 2.77 9.22 -6.72
CA ARG A 98 2.74 10.69 -6.67
C ARG A 98 3.95 11.29 -6.00
N GLY A 99 4.54 10.58 -5.05
CA GLY A 99 5.75 10.96 -4.37
C GLY A 99 6.45 9.75 -3.76
N ILE A 100 7.67 9.94 -3.29
CA ILE A 100 8.47 8.90 -2.65
C ILE A 100 9.07 9.49 -1.37
N VAL A 101 8.86 8.81 -0.24
CA VAL A 101 9.54 9.12 1.01
C VAL A 101 10.63 8.09 1.23
N VAL A 102 11.84 8.54 1.45
CA VAL A 102 13.01 7.66 1.60
C VAL A 102 13.62 7.85 2.97
N TYR A 103 13.81 6.75 3.68
CA TYR A 103 14.66 6.68 4.86
C TYR A 103 15.95 5.93 4.52
N ASP A 104 17.08 6.59 4.71
CA ASP A 104 18.39 5.99 4.56
C ASP A 104 18.96 5.63 5.94
N PRO A 105 19.03 4.31 6.29
CA PRO A 105 19.54 3.90 7.59
C PRO A 105 21.05 4.07 7.75
N GLN A 106 21.81 4.23 6.66
CA GLN A 106 23.25 4.46 6.72
C GLN A 106 23.57 5.88 7.16
N ASP A 107 22.87 6.83 6.60
CA ASP A 107 23.05 8.25 6.92
C ASP A 107 22.07 8.75 7.99
N ASN A 108 21.14 7.90 8.43
CA ASN A 108 20.06 8.24 9.38
C ASN A 108 19.28 9.49 8.96
N ASN A 109 18.99 9.62 7.68
CA ASN A 109 18.30 10.78 7.16
C ASN A 109 17.06 10.43 6.35
N TRP A 110 16.19 11.41 6.23
CA TRP A 110 14.98 11.34 5.45
C TRP A 110 15.01 12.32 4.29
N CYS A 111 14.46 11.89 3.17
CA CYS A 111 14.23 12.78 2.03
C CYS A 111 12.95 12.42 1.29
N ALA A 112 12.43 13.39 0.56
CA ALA A 112 11.32 13.23 -0.35
C ALA A 112 11.80 13.34 -1.80
N LEU A 113 11.24 12.49 -2.67
CA LEU A 113 11.53 12.49 -4.09
C LEU A 113 10.21 12.62 -4.87
N PRO A 114 10.26 13.22 -6.07
CA PRO A 114 9.10 13.21 -6.96
C PRO A 114 8.72 11.79 -7.38
N GLY A 115 7.43 11.58 -7.60
CA GLY A 115 6.91 10.34 -8.15
C GLY A 115 6.95 10.32 -9.68
N SER A 116 6.37 9.28 -10.26
CA SER A 116 6.23 9.09 -11.71
C SER A 116 4.89 9.58 -12.27
N SER A 117 4.00 10.08 -11.41
CA SER A 117 2.69 10.60 -11.80
C SER A 117 2.78 11.99 -12.40
N ASN A 118 1.86 12.31 -13.31
CA ASN A 118 1.64 13.67 -13.77
C ASN A 118 1.03 14.58 -12.66
N GLU A 119 0.38 13.98 -11.68
CA GLU A 119 -0.09 14.70 -10.50
C GLU A 119 1.04 14.80 -9.48
N LEU A 120 1.47 16.02 -9.24
CA LEU A 120 2.54 16.31 -8.30
C LEU A 120 2.01 16.30 -6.86
N CYS A 121 2.76 15.69 -5.96
CA CYS A 121 2.55 16.00 -4.55
C CYS A 121 3.31 17.27 -4.17
N THR A 122 2.90 17.87 -3.07
CA THR A 122 3.60 19.04 -2.52
C THR A 122 4.20 18.72 -1.17
N LEU A 123 5.32 19.36 -0.86
CA LEU A 123 5.96 19.34 0.45
C LEU A 123 5.99 20.77 0.99
N ASN A 124 5.33 21.00 2.12
CA ASN A 124 5.19 22.35 2.72
C ASN A 124 4.67 23.40 1.74
N GLY A 125 3.72 23.03 0.88
CA GLY A 125 3.12 23.90 -0.13
C GLY A 125 3.94 24.11 -1.38
N LYS A 126 5.12 23.51 -1.50
CA LYS A 126 5.97 23.57 -2.70
C LYS A 126 5.85 22.27 -3.48
N SER A 127 5.72 22.35 -4.81
CA SER A 127 5.69 21.17 -5.67
C SER A 127 6.99 20.37 -5.52
N LEU A 128 6.82 19.06 -5.30
CA LEU A 128 7.94 18.13 -5.18
C LEU A 128 8.41 17.71 -6.59
N ILE A 129 9.34 18.46 -7.13
CA ILE A 129 9.90 18.24 -8.49
C ILE A 129 11.33 17.73 -8.47
N GLU A 130 11.98 17.83 -7.32
CA GLU A 130 13.35 17.38 -7.09
C GLU A 130 13.49 16.80 -5.67
N LYS A 131 14.64 16.20 -5.37
CA LYS A 131 14.94 15.69 -4.03
C LYS A 131 14.92 16.85 -3.01
N MET A 132 14.11 16.69 -1.97
CA MET A 132 14.05 17.63 -0.85
C MET A 132 14.33 16.91 0.46
N PRO A 133 15.09 17.53 1.39
CA PRO A 133 15.23 16.99 2.73
C PRO A 133 13.88 16.99 3.45
N LEU A 134 13.67 15.99 4.30
CA LEU A 134 12.44 15.83 5.06
C LEU A 134 12.74 15.88 6.54
N THR A 135 12.01 16.73 7.25
CA THR A 135 12.15 16.96 8.69
C THR A 135 10.84 16.69 9.43
N ALA A 136 10.94 16.42 10.73
CA ALA A 136 9.77 16.18 11.57
C ALA A 136 8.77 17.34 11.48
N GLY A 137 7.51 17.02 11.26
CA GLY A 137 6.43 18.00 11.15
C GLY A 137 6.19 18.55 9.76
N ASP A 138 7.02 18.19 8.76
CA ASP A 138 6.76 18.55 7.37
C ASP A 138 5.42 18.00 6.88
N THR A 139 4.79 18.73 5.99
CA THR A 139 3.45 18.42 5.50
C THR A 139 3.47 18.10 4.01
N PHE A 140 2.96 16.93 3.66
CA PHE A 140 2.69 16.53 2.28
C PHE A 140 1.25 16.83 1.89
N ALA A 141 1.01 17.13 0.63
CA ALA A 141 -0.34 17.05 0.06
C ALA A 141 -0.36 15.99 -1.04
N VAL A 142 -1.19 14.98 -0.85
CA VAL A 142 -1.35 13.82 -1.75
C VAL A 142 -2.84 13.52 -1.89
N GLY A 143 -3.34 13.45 -3.13
CA GLY A 143 -4.75 13.10 -3.37
C GLY A 143 -5.76 14.08 -2.78
N GLY A 144 -5.39 15.35 -2.63
CA GLY A 144 -6.24 16.37 -2.01
C GLY A 144 -6.27 16.35 -0.48
N ALA A 145 -5.56 15.41 0.15
CA ALA A 145 -5.40 15.35 1.61
C ALA A 145 -4.02 15.83 2.05
N GLN A 146 -3.96 16.41 3.25
CA GLN A 146 -2.71 16.80 3.88
C GLN A 146 -2.25 15.72 4.87
N LEU A 147 -0.94 15.43 4.85
CA LEU A 147 -0.32 14.45 5.72
C LEU A 147 0.87 15.08 6.45
N ARG A 148 0.99 14.78 7.75
CA ARG A 148 2.13 15.23 8.55
C ARG A 148 3.15 14.12 8.71
N PHE A 149 4.41 14.45 8.48
CA PHE A 149 5.52 13.52 8.68
C PHE A 149 5.93 13.44 10.15
N VAL A 150 6.00 12.21 10.66
CA VAL A 150 6.41 11.89 12.03
C VAL A 150 7.49 10.81 11.97
N PRO A 151 8.78 11.17 12.05
CA PRO A 151 9.86 10.19 12.07
C PRO A 151 9.95 9.50 13.44
N LEU A 152 10.22 8.20 13.42
CA LEU A 152 10.71 7.45 14.57
C LEU A 152 12.23 7.34 14.51
N CYS A 153 12.74 6.90 13.34
CA CYS A 153 14.17 6.79 13.07
C CYS A 153 14.77 8.11 12.61
N GLY A 154 16.02 8.34 12.97
CA GLY A 154 16.78 9.52 12.65
C GLY A 154 18.10 9.52 13.40
N PRO A 155 18.75 10.69 13.56
CA PRO A 155 20.05 10.79 14.23
C PRO A 155 20.06 10.28 15.66
N GLU A 156 18.92 10.34 16.35
CA GLU A 156 18.81 9.95 17.77
C GLU A 156 18.36 8.51 17.98
N PHE A 157 17.73 7.89 16.97
CA PHE A 157 17.24 6.52 17.05
C PHE A 157 17.25 5.83 15.68
N ASN A 158 17.74 4.60 15.65
CA ASN A 158 17.57 3.65 14.56
C ASN A 158 17.45 2.23 15.11
N TRP A 159 16.93 1.34 14.32
CA TRP A 159 16.83 -0.11 14.65
C TRP A 159 18.21 -0.78 14.67
#